data_3a87f1154e24f27715100d8d706c107e
#
_entry.id   3a87f1154e24f27715100d8d706c107e
#
_cell.length_a   1.000
_cell.length_b   1.000
_cell.length_c   1.000
_cell.angle_alpha   90.00
_cell.angle_beta   90.00
_cell.angle_gamma   90.00
#
_symmetry.space_group_name_H-M   'P 1'
#
loop_
_entity.id
_entity.type
_entity.pdbx_description
1 polymer ?
#
loop_
_entity_poly.entity_id
_entity_poly.type
_entity_poly.pdbx_seq_one_letter_code
_entity_poly.pdbx_strand_id
1 'polypeptide(L)'
;MNPPLKFLTEPFLQFPTESSVKVVWFTEFMGDGHAVSFGGNLLETVFTKNIRPIRLREDKYSRVGTQIAEGEVYEKPVFREIWRHEAHLTNLTPGKRISYRVSSIGEDNELISGRTYTLEPAPPPGRPLNILLTSDHQIKPMVAANLQKVKETFKRIDAVFFAGDLVNIPDRASEWFDDNRGNAFFPCLQGRAKYVMKYDGVETTYRGGQIIQTAPIFPCIGNHEVMGRFNTGKSLNEEFNDTIPRHIANDLYGEKSLESLKDKSFNTDTFENIFSLPEDETGKKGYYAVTFGDVRLIVLYVTNMWRYNNT
;
A
#
# COMPACT_ATOMS: atom_id res chain seq x y z
N MET A 1 17.43 -15.41 -19.86
CA MET A 1 16.41 -14.45 -20.30
C MET A 1 15.94 -13.72 -19.06
N ASN A 2 15.96 -12.39 -19.07
CA ASN A 2 15.37 -11.62 -17.98
C ASN A 2 13.87 -11.97 -17.89
N PRO A 3 13.28 -12.04 -16.68
CA PRO A 3 11.85 -12.24 -16.57
C PRO A 3 11.10 -11.09 -17.27
N PRO A 4 9.94 -11.37 -17.89
CA PRO A 4 9.18 -10.33 -18.56
C PRO A 4 8.78 -9.22 -17.57
N LEU A 5 8.86 -7.96 -18.00
CA LEU A 5 8.43 -6.82 -17.20
C LEU A 5 6.97 -6.99 -16.79
N LYS A 6 6.67 -6.69 -15.53
CA LYS A 6 5.31 -6.75 -14.99
C LYS A 6 5.09 -5.69 -13.93
N PHE A 7 3.84 -5.26 -13.80
CA PHE A 7 3.44 -4.47 -12.64
C PHE A 7 3.43 -5.37 -11.40
N LEU A 8 3.99 -4.87 -10.31
CA LEU A 8 3.92 -5.52 -9.00
C LEU A 8 2.50 -5.40 -8.43
N THR A 9 1.85 -4.23 -8.65
CA THR A 9 0.44 -4.02 -8.31
C THR A 9 -0.35 -3.52 -9.52
N GLU A 10 -1.67 -3.76 -9.53
CA GLU A 10 -2.58 -2.91 -10.30
C GLU A 10 -2.57 -1.49 -9.73
N PRO A 11 -2.99 -0.46 -10.50
CA PRO A 11 -3.12 0.88 -9.96
C PRO A 11 -4.18 0.96 -8.87
N PHE A 12 -4.00 1.88 -7.94
CA PHE A 12 -4.99 2.20 -6.93
C PHE A 12 -5.13 3.71 -6.73
N LEU A 13 -6.28 4.12 -6.23
CA LEU A 13 -6.66 5.51 -6.12
C LEU A 13 -6.42 6.03 -4.71
N GLN A 14 -5.89 7.25 -4.62
CA GLN A 14 -5.66 7.92 -3.36
C GLN A 14 -5.99 9.42 -3.42
N PHE A 15 -6.29 9.95 -2.27
CA PHE A 15 -6.41 11.36 -1.98
C PHE A 15 -7.20 12.15 -3.05
N PRO A 16 -8.48 11.77 -3.32
CA PRO A 16 -9.32 12.53 -4.21
C PRO A 16 -9.69 13.88 -3.59
N THR A 17 -9.72 14.92 -4.43
CA THR A 17 -10.37 16.20 -4.16
C THR A 17 -11.57 16.36 -5.08
N GLU A 18 -12.26 17.49 -5.03
CA GLU A 18 -13.39 17.75 -5.94
C GLU A 18 -13.01 17.69 -7.42
N SER A 19 -11.74 17.94 -7.76
CA SER A 19 -11.26 18.04 -9.14
C SER A 19 -9.95 17.28 -9.43
N SER A 20 -9.51 16.42 -8.51
CA SER A 20 -8.27 15.66 -8.70
C SER A 20 -8.31 14.30 -8.04
N VAL A 21 -7.43 13.39 -8.49
CA VAL A 21 -7.19 12.06 -7.89
C VAL A 21 -5.73 11.71 -8.10
N LYS A 22 -5.10 11.09 -7.11
CA LYS A 22 -3.80 10.46 -7.28
C LYS A 22 -3.97 9.01 -7.68
N VAL A 23 -3.21 8.58 -8.69
CA VAL A 23 -3.13 7.19 -9.16
C VAL A 23 -1.75 6.66 -8.81
N VAL A 24 -1.69 5.54 -8.10
CA VAL A 24 -0.44 4.96 -7.59
C VAL A 24 -0.33 3.50 -8.02
N TRP A 25 0.88 3.05 -8.37
CA TRP A 25 1.20 1.63 -8.60
C TRP A 25 2.67 1.35 -8.31
N PHE A 26 3.05 0.07 -8.31
CA PHE A 26 4.40 -0.38 -8.02
C PHE A 26 4.97 -1.27 -9.12
N THR A 27 6.29 -1.18 -9.30
CA THR A 27 7.11 -2.06 -10.15
C THR A 27 8.34 -2.53 -9.41
N GLU A 28 9.00 -3.58 -9.91
CA GLU A 28 10.33 -4.04 -9.46
C GLU A 28 11.45 -3.58 -10.41
N PHE A 29 11.22 -2.52 -11.14
CA PHE A 29 12.21 -1.88 -12.01
C PHE A 29 12.02 -0.36 -11.96
N MET A 30 13.11 0.36 -12.11
CA MET A 30 13.08 1.83 -12.15
C MET A 30 12.38 2.33 -13.40
N GLY A 31 12.78 1.78 -14.56
CA GLY A 31 12.26 2.16 -15.87
C GLY A 31 12.61 3.56 -16.32
N ASP A 32 12.39 3.83 -17.62
CA ASP A 32 12.67 5.11 -18.26
C ASP A 32 11.47 6.07 -18.30
N GLY A 33 10.26 5.54 -18.08
CA GLY A 33 9.06 6.38 -18.09
C GLY A 33 7.82 5.67 -17.56
N HIS A 34 7.01 6.42 -16.83
CA HIS A 34 5.77 5.93 -16.25
C HIS A 34 4.69 6.99 -16.39
N ALA A 35 3.48 6.60 -16.78
CA ALA A 35 2.41 7.52 -17.05
C ALA A 35 1.02 6.94 -16.76
N VAL A 36 0.05 7.85 -16.60
CA VAL A 36 -1.38 7.55 -16.60
C VAL A 36 -2.02 8.20 -17.82
N SER A 37 -2.63 7.41 -18.68
CA SER A 37 -3.53 7.91 -19.72
C SER A 37 -4.97 7.89 -19.21
N PHE A 38 -5.75 8.93 -19.43
CA PHE A 38 -7.10 9.06 -18.88
C PHE A 38 -8.04 9.87 -19.78
N GLY A 39 -9.32 9.95 -19.39
CA GLY A 39 -10.34 10.72 -20.11
C GLY A 39 -10.97 9.95 -21.27
N GLY A 40 -11.65 10.68 -22.15
CA GLY A 40 -12.27 10.10 -23.35
C GLY A 40 -11.24 9.48 -24.28
N ASN A 41 -11.38 8.17 -24.58
CA ASN A 41 -10.42 7.40 -25.39
C ASN A 41 -8.97 7.43 -24.87
N LEU A 42 -8.75 7.75 -23.57
CA LEU A 42 -7.42 7.81 -22.93
C LEU A 42 -6.46 8.81 -23.61
N LEU A 43 -6.96 9.95 -24.05
CA LEU A 43 -6.18 10.93 -24.83
C LEU A 43 -5.31 11.86 -23.96
N GLU A 44 -5.67 12.03 -22.69
CA GLU A 44 -4.88 12.82 -21.75
C GLU A 44 -3.83 11.96 -21.07
N THR A 45 -2.64 12.51 -20.82
CA THR A 45 -1.54 11.78 -20.20
C THR A 45 -0.84 12.62 -19.14
N VAL A 46 -0.58 12.02 -17.99
CA VAL A 46 0.22 12.58 -16.88
C VAL A 46 1.36 11.65 -16.56
N PHE A 47 2.59 12.19 -16.53
CA PHE A 47 3.80 11.48 -16.11
C PHE A 47 3.91 11.42 -14.59
N THR A 48 4.63 10.43 -14.09
CA THR A 48 4.74 10.14 -12.67
C THR A 48 5.84 10.90 -11.97
N LYS A 49 5.64 11.04 -10.65
CA LYS A 49 6.73 11.15 -9.67
C LYS A 49 7.08 9.74 -9.21
N ASN A 50 8.37 9.39 -9.24
CA ASN A 50 8.85 8.07 -8.83
C ASN A 50 9.54 8.16 -7.47
N ILE A 51 9.24 7.21 -6.59
CA ILE A 51 9.80 7.13 -5.23
C ILE A 51 10.28 5.69 -5.01
N ARG A 52 11.47 5.54 -4.44
CA ARG A 52 11.98 4.24 -4.00
C ARG A 52 11.79 4.11 -2.49
N PRO A 53 10.87 3.25 -2.02
CA PRO A 53 10.76 2.92 -0.60
C PRO A 53 12.01 2.17 -0.13
N ILE A 54 12.79 2.81 0.73
CA ILE A 54 14.11 2.30 1.14
C ILE A 54 14.08 1.25 2.23
N ARG A 55 12.93 0.99 2.85
CA ARG A 55 12.81 0.04 3.97
C ARG A 55 12.17 -1.29 3.58
N LEU A 56 11.62 -1.42 2.39
CA LEU A 56 11.01 -2.67 1.93
C LEU A 56 12.08 -3.75 1.73
N ARG A 57 11.99 -4.79 2.53
CA ARG A 57 12.98 -5.87 2.63
C ARG A 57 12.29 -7.23 2.73
N GLU A 58 13.07 -8.27 2.56
CA GLU A 58 12.68 -9.65 2.84
C GLU A 58 13.63 -10.25 3.87
N ASP A 59 13.17 -11.18 4.68
CA ASP A 59 13.96 -11.93 5.66
C ASP A 59 13.64 -13.42 5.61
N LYS A 60 14.24 -14.22 6.48
CA LYS A 60 14.01 -15.68 6.54
C LYS A 60 12.56 -16.08 6.81
N TYR A 61 11.72 -15.19 7.31
CA TYR A 61 10.30 -15.42 7.53
C TYR A 61 9.41 -14.94 6.39
N SER A 62 9.99 -14.27 5.41
CA SER A 62 9.28 -13.87 4.20
C SER A 62 8.86 -15.08 3.39
N ARG A 63 7.69 -14.98 2.77
CA ARG A 63 7.11 -16.04 1.96
C ARG A 63 7.05 -15.62 0.49
N VAL A 64 8.22 -15.40 -0.09
CA VAL A 64 8.35 -15.12 -1.52
C VAL A 64 8.58 -16.41 -2.30
N GLY A 65 8.09 -16.47 -3.53
CA GLY A 65 8.11 -17.68 -4.34
C GLY A 65 9.53 -18.23 -4.58
N THR A 66 10.50 -17.35 -4.85
CA THR A 66 11.91 -17.71 -5.07
C THR A 66 12.53 -18.35 -3.83
N GLN A 67 12.41 -17.74 -2.66
CA GLN A 67 12.96 -18.25 -1.41
C GLN A 67 12.43 -19.64 -1.05
N ILE A 68 11.17 -19.91 -1.36
CA ILE A 68 10.54 -21.20 -1.04
C ILE A 68 10.83 -22.26 -2.10
N ALA A 69 10.74 -21.90 -3.38
CA ALA A 69 10.92 -22.85 -4.50
C ALA A 69 12.38 -23.28 -4.66
N GLU A 70 13.33 -22.38 -4.37
CA GLU A 70 14.76 -22.61 -4.54
C GLU A 70 15.45 -23.05 -3.25
N GLY A 71 14.70 -23.03 -2.11
CA GLY A 71 15.26 -23.37 -0.79
C GLY A 71 16.26 -22.34 -0.27
N GLU A 72 16.31 -21.16 -0.88
CA GLU A 72 17.14 -20.07 -0.43
C GLU A 72 16.53 -19.41 0.78
N VAL A 73 17.28 -19.30 1.88
CA VAL A 73 16.87 -18.60 3.08
C VAL A 73 17.67 -17.31 3.21
N TYR A 74 16.98 -16.20 3.36
CA TYR A 74 17.62 -14.92 3.63
C TYR A 74 18.12 -14.89 5.07
N GLU A 75 19.38 -15.23 5.27
CA GLU A 75 20.03 -15.23 6.60
C GLU A 75 19.97 -13.84 7.28
N LYS A 76 19.97 -12.79 6.48
CA LYS A 76 19.82 -11.40 6.91
C LYS A 76 18.76 -10.71 6.06
N PRO A 77 18.10 -9.65 6.57
CA PRO A 77 17.18 -8.87 5.77
C PRO A 77 17.84 -8.34 4.50
N VAL A 78 17.19 -8.57 3.35
CA VAL A 78 17.65 -8.16 2.02
C VAL A 78 16.69 -7.10 1.49
N PHE A 79 17.24 -5.99 1.00
CA PHE A 79 16.43 -4.96 0.33
C PHE A 79 15.81 -5.53 -0.94
N ARG A 80 14.54 -5.18 -1.15
CA ARG A 80 13.83 -5.49 -2.37
C ARG A 80 13.70 -4.22 -3.21
N GLU A 81 14.13 -4.29 -4.46
CA GLU A 81 14.07 -3.15 -5.36
C GLU A 81 12.65 -2.93 -5.86
N ILE A 82 11.93 -2.07 -5.17
CA ILE A 82 10.55 -1.70 -5.47
C ILE A 82 10.49 -0.21 -5.75
N TRP A 83 9.75 0.16 -6.79
CA TRP A 83 9.51 1.54 -7.19
C TRP A 83 8.03 1.87 -7.12
N ARG A 84 7.73 2.98 -6.46
CA ARG A 84 6.39 3.55 -6.36
C ARG A 84 6.24 4.68 -7.36
N HIS A 85 5.22 4.57 -8.20
CA HIS A 85 4.87 5.57 -9.20
C HIS A 85 3.58 6.27 -8.80
N GLU A 86 3.57 7.59 -8.89
CA GLU A 86 2.41 8.42 -8.57
C GLU A 86 2.16 9.43 -9.68
N ALA A 87 0.95 9.46 -10.22
CA ALA A 87 0.47 10.50 -11.10
C ALA A 87 -0.67 11.26 -10.44
N HIS A 88 -0.62 12.58 -10.45
CA HIS A 88 -1.67 13.45 -9.92
C HIS A 88 -2.51 13.99 -11.08
N LEU A 89 -3.70 13.43 -11.26
CA LEU A 89 -4.66 13.86 -12.25
C LEU A 89 -5.47 15.03 -11.71
N THR A 90 -5.47 16.13 -12.43
CA THR A 90 -6.15 17.39 -12.05
C THR A 90 -7.16 17.81 -13.12
N ASN A 91 -7.93 18.86 -12.85
CA ASN A 91 -8.96 19.39 -13.74
C ASN A 91 -10.06 18.37 -14.08
N LEU A 92 -10.30 17.44 -13.18
CA LEU A 92 -11.39 16.48 -13.30
C LEU A 92 -12.73 17.14 -13.00
N THR A 93 -13.78 16.69 -13.68
CA THR A 93 -15.14 17.19 -13.44
C THR A 93 -15.75 16.47 -12.22
N PRO A 94 -16.22 17.20 -11.19
CA PRO A 94 -16.87 16.60 -10.03
C PRO A 94 -18.03 15.67 -10.43
N GLY A 95 -18.10 14.51 -9.80
CA GLY A 95 -19.17 13.53 -10.06
C GLY A 95 -19.11 12.81 -11.40
N LYS A 96 -18.11 13.09 -12.24
CA LYS A 96 -17.93 12.43 -13.53
C LYS A 96 -16.92 11.29 -13.44
N ARG A 97 -17.35 10.09 -13.79
CA ARG A 97 -16.47 8.93 -13.90
C ARG A 97 -15.80 8.88 -15.26
N ILE A 98 -14.49 8.68 -15.29
CA ILE A 98 -13.68 8.63 -16.50
C ILE A 98 -12.82 7.37 -16.52
N SER A 99 -12.44 6.91 -17.71
CA SER A 99 -11.49 5.81 -17.89
C SER A 99 -10.06 6.25 -17.64
N TYR A 100 -9.24 5.33 -17.09
CA TYR A 100 -7.80 5.54 -16.96
C TYR A 100 -7.04 4.22 -17.10
N ARG A 101 -5.76 4.33 -17.46
CA ARG A 101 -4.84 3.21 -17.62
C ARG A 101 -3.42 3.66 -17.30
N VAL A 102 -2.65 2.82 -16.59
CA VAL A 102 -1.23 3.05 -16.31
C VAL A 102 -0.37 2.37 -17.37
N SER A 103 0.78 2.94 -17.63
CA SER A 103 1.83 2.36 -18.47
C SER A 103 3.21 2.62 -17.86
N SER A 104 4.14 1.71 -18.11
CA SER A 104 5.54 1.82 -17.69
C SER A 104 6.45 1.34 -18.82
N ILE A 105 7.58 2.00 -18.99
CA ILE A 105 8.62 1.66 -19.96
C ILE A 105 9.81 1.15 -19.17
N GLY A 106 10.25 -0.07 -19.44
CA GLY A 106 11.45 -0.64 -18.88
C GLY A 106 12.73 -0.07 -19.49
N GLU A 107 13.88 -0.44 -18.95
CA GLU A 107 15.21 0.01 -19.40
C GLU A 107 15.51 -0.39 -20.85
N ASP A 108 14.91 -1.46 -21.34
CA ASP A 108 15.04 -1.91 -22.73
C ASP A 108 14.00 -1.28 -23.69
N ASN A 109 13.35 -0.19 -23.30
CA ASN A 109 12.23 0.44 -23.98
C ASN A 109 11.01 -0.47 -24.16
N GLU A 110 10.91 -1.57 -23.42
CA GLU A 110 9.72 -2.41 -23.42
C GLU A 110 8.57 -1.70 -22.71
N LEU A 111 7.48 -1.48 -23.45
CA LEU A 111 6.26 -0.86 -22.92
C LEU A 111 5.34 -1.92 -22.33
N ILE A 112 5.02 -1.79 -21.05
CA ILE A 112 3.93 -2.52 -20.43
C ILE A 112 2.75 -1.59 -20.15
N SER A 113 1.54 -2.07 -20.45
CA SER A 113 0.30 -1.32 -20.18
C SER A 113 -0.65 -2.17 -19.33
N GLY A 114 -1.19 -1.54 -18.30
CA GLY A 114 -2.19 -2.15 -17.42
C GLY A 114 -3.56 -2.28 -18.07
N ARG A 115 -4.49 -2.81 -17.32
CA ARG A 115 -5.91 -2.82 -17.69
C ARG A 115 -6.50 -1.41 -17.60
N THR A 116 -7.59 -1.18 -18.34
CA THR A 116 -8.35 0.05 -18.22
C THR A 116 -9.32 -0.07 -17.05
N TYR A 117 -9.28 0.91 -16.16
CA TYR A 117 -10.18 1.07 -15.02
C TYR A 117 -10.95 2.39 -15.14
N THR A 118 -11.76 2.69 -14.14
CA THR A 118 -12.44 3.98 -14.06
C THR A 118 -12.14 4.63 -12.71
N LEU A 119 -12.01 5.94 -12.72
CA LEU A 119 -11.89 6.77 -11.53
C LEU A 119 -12.91 7.91 -11.54
N GLU A 120 -13.11 8.49 -10.39
CA GLU A 120 -13.95 9.64 -10.18
C GLU A 120 -13.31 10.50 -9.08
N PRO A 121 -13.28 11.84 -9.19
CA PRO A 121 -12.87 12.71 -8.09
C PRO A 121 -13.85 12.58 -6.90
N ALA A 122 -13.59 13.29 -5.80
CA ALA A 122 -14.48 13.25 -4.65
C ALA A 122 -15.92 13.58 -5.07
N PRO A 123 -16.91 12.81 -4.65
CA PRO A 123 -18.29 13.02 -5.05
C PRO A 123 -18.84 14.32 -4.47
N PRO A 124 -19.79 14.97 -5.16
CA PRO A 124 -20.47 16.12 -4.61
C PRO A 124 -21.37 15.71 -3.42
N PRO A 125 -21.69 16.65 -2.52
CA PRO A 125 -22.67 16.42 -1.46
C PRO A 125 -24.02 15.92 -1.99
N GLY A 126 -24.78 15.21 -1.13
CA GLY A 126 -26.13 14.70 -1.42
C GLY A 126 -26.16 13.38 -2.24
N ARG A 127 -25.03 12.81 -2.61
CA ARG A 127 -24.99 11.53 -3.31
C ARG A 127 -24.85 10.36 -2.32
N PRO A 128 -25.71 9.32 -2.39
CA PRO A 128 -25.54 8.11 -1.60
C PRO A 128 -24.20 7.43 -1.89
N LEU A 129 -23.51 6.98 -0.84
CA LEU A 129 -22.18 6.38 -0.89
C LEU A 129 -22.19 4.98 -0.28
N ASN A 130 -21.47 4.05 -0.94
CA ASN A 130 -21.14 2.75 -0.38
C ASN A 130 -19.68 2.79 0.09
N ILE A 131 -19.47 2.87 1.38
CA ILE A 131 -18.13 2.93 1.98
C ILE A 131 -17.80 1.58 2.60
N LEU A 132 -16.67 0.99 2.21
CA LEU A 132 -16.11 -0.16 2.89
C LEU A 132 -15.26 0.34 4.08
N LEU A 133 -15.70 0.03 5.30
CA LEU A 133 -14.91 0.20 6.52
C LEU A 133 -14.32 -1.15 6.91
N THR A 134 -13.00 -1.24 7.05
CA THR A 134 -12.28 -2.47 7.39
C THR A 134 -11.00 -2.17 8.16
N SER A 135 -10.41 -3.20 8.79
CA SER A 135 -9.12 -3.15 9.51
C SER A 135 -8.49 -4.55 9.59
N ASP A 136 -7.32 -4.64 10.20
CA ASP A 136 -6.71 -5.90 10.66
C ASP A 136 -6.56 -6.98 9.58
N HIS A 137 -6.16 -6.61 8.38
CA HIS A 137 -5.92 -7.60 7.33
C HIS A 137 -4.75 -8.53 7.67
N GLN A 138 -3.56 -8.01 7.96
CA GLN A 138 -2.42 -8.71 8.56
C GLN A 138 -2.16 -10.13 8.00
N ILE A 139 -2.36 -10.34 6.70
CA ILE A 139 -2.26 -11.66 6.05
C ILE A 139 -3.20 -12.71 6.68
N LYS A 140 -4.31 -12.30 7.27
CA LYS A 140 -5.27 -13.24 7.90
C LYS A 140 -6.02 -14.08 6.86
N PRO A 141 -6.36 -15.33 7.21
CA PRO A 141 -6.93 -16.29 6.26
C PRO A 141 -8.22 -15.84 5.56
N MET A 142 -9.12 -15.17 6.27
CA MET A 142 -10.44 -14.81 5.73
C MET A 142 -10.47 -13.55 4.87
N VAL A 143 -9.37 -12.79 4.80
CA VAL A 143 -9.34 -11.49 4.13
C VAL A 143 -9.74 -11.59 2.66
N ALA A 144 -9.12 -12.49 1.90
CA ALA A 144 -9.43 -12.67 0.49
C ALA A 144 -10.90 -13.05 0.26
N ALA A 145 -11.43 -13.97 1.10
CA ALA A 145 -12.84 -14.40 1.01
C ALA A 145 -13.81 -13.26 1.34
N ASN A 146 -13.54 -12.52 2.41
CA ASN A 146 -14.39 -11.39 2.83
C ASN A 146 -14.44 -10.29 1.76
N LEU A 147 -13.29 -9.90 1.21
CA LEU A 147 -13.23 -8.87 0.15
C LEU A 147 -13.87 -9.34 -1.17
N GLN A 148 -13.72 -10.62 -1.50
CA GLN A 148 -14.46 -11.20 -2.62
C GLN A 148 -15.96 -11.11 -2.39
N LYS A 149 -16.44 -11.46 -1.19
CA LYS A 149 -17.85 -11.37 -0.83
C LYS A 149 -18.39 -9.95 -0.87
N VAL A 150 -17.61 -8.97 -0.40
CA VAL A 150 -17.94 -7.54 -0.53
C VAL A 150 -18.19 -7.19 -2.01
N LYS A 151 -17.27 -7.58 -2.91
CA LYS A 151 -17.40 -7.26 -4.34
C LYS A 151 -18.55 -7.97 -5.02
N GLU A 152 -18.87 -9.19 -4.61
CA GLU A 152 -20.04 -9.94 -5.10
C GLU A 152 -21.36 -9.31 -4.63
N THR A 153 -21.38 -8.77 -3.40
CA THR A 153 -22.59 -8.21 -2.79
C THR A 153 -22.86 -6.78 -3.28
N PHE A 154 -21.80 -5.97 -3.39
CA PHE A 154 -21.92 -4.57 -3.77
C PHE A 154 -21.31 -4.33 -5.16
N LYS A 155 -22.14 -3.95 -6.11
CA LYS A 155 -21.70 -3.63 -7.49
C LYS A 155 -20.69 -2.48 -7.52
N ARG A 156 -20.81 -1.53 -6.58
CA ARG A 156 -19.99 -0.35 -6.46
C ARG A 156 -19.60 -0.12 -5.01
N ILE A 157 -18.32 0.13 -4.81
CA ILE A 157 -17.74 0.72 -3.60
C ILE A 157 -17.24 2.10 -4.01
N ASP A 158 -17.55 3.13 -3.23
CA ASP A 158 -17.16 4.51 -3.52
C ASP A 158 -15.87 4.91 -2.82
N ALA A 159 -15.60 4.35 -1.62
CA ALA A 159 -14.37 4.58 -0.86
C ALA A 159 -14.07 3.39 0.06
N VAL A 160 -12.79 3.24 0.42
CA VAL A 160 -12.32 2.31 1.45
C VAL A 160 -11.73 3.11 2.59
N PHE A 161 -12.33 3.01 3.79
CA PHE A 161 -11.78 3.53 5.02
C PHE A 161 -11.11 2.38 5.77
N PHE A 162 -9.78 2.47 5.93
CA PHE A 162 -8.98 1.38 6.47
C PHE A 162 -8.40 1.76 7.83
N ALA A 163 -8.91 1.16 8.89
CA ALA A 163 -8.66 1.55 10.27
C ALA A 163 -7.36 0.92 10.86
N GLY A 164 -6.29 0.83 10.06
CA GLY A 164 -4.97 0.37 10.48
C GLY A 164 -4.77 -1.15 10.43
N ASP A 165 -3.56 -1.58 10.74
CA ASP A 165 -3.14 -2.98 10.76
C ASP A 165 -3.30 -3.67 9.39
N LEU A 166 -2.70 -3.05 8.37
CA LEU A 166 -2.84 -3.45 6.97
C LEU A 166 -2.09 -4.77 6.70
N VAL A 167 -0.85 -4.84 7.16
CA VAL A 167 0.04 -6.00 7.07
C VAL A 167 0.52 -6.40 8.46
N ASN A 168 1.21 -7.53 8.58
CA ASN A 168 1.72 -7.95 9.88
C ASN A 168 3.05 -7.30 10.23
N ILE A 169 3.99 -7.22 9.27
CA ILE A 169 5.28 -6.55 9.42
C ILE A 169 5.45 -5.53 8.28
N PRO A 170 5.39 -4.22 8.55
CA PRO A 170 5.32 -3.22 7.48
C PRO A 170 6.55 -3.16 6.57
N ASP A 171 7.74 -3.47 7.06
CA ASP A 171 8.97 -3.50 6.24
C ASP A 171 9.12 -4.79 5.42
N ARG A 172 8.26 -5.81 5.62
CA ARG A 172 8.28 -7.05 4.83
C ARG A 172 7.51 -6.87 3.53
N ALA A 173 8.24 -6.73 2.42
CA ALA A 173 7.66 -6.42 1.12
C ALA A 173 6.64 -7.46 0.64
N SER A 174 6.91 -8.75 0.83
CA SER A 174 6.01 -9.83 0.41
C SER A 174 4.61 -9.72 1.01
N GLU A 175 4.46 -9.21 2.23
CA GLU A 175 3.14 -9.05 2.87
C GLU A 175 2.26 -8.01 2.16
N TRP A 176 2.88 -7.03 1.50
CA TRP A 176 2.17 -6.05 0.68
C TRP A 176 1.80 -6.62 -0.69
N PHE A 177 2.72 -7.37 -1.34
CA PHE A 177 2.68 -7.55 -2.78
C PHE A 177 2.43 -8.98 -3.25
N ASP A 178 3.08 -9.98 -2.68
CA ASP A 178 3.15 -11.31 -3.30
C ASP A 178 3.45 -12.47 -2.35
N ASP A 179 3.08 -12.36 -1.08
CA ASP A 179 3.18 -13.49 -0.15
C ASP A 179 2.58 -14.76 -0.79
N ASN A 180 3.35 -15.85 -0.81
CA ASN A 180 2.98 -17.06 -1.54
C ASN A 180 1.80 -17.85 -0.94
N ARG A 181 1.32 -17.48 0.26
CA ARG A 181 0.00 -17.94 0.73
C ARG A 181 -1.15 -17.40 -0.13
N GLY A 182 -0.88 -16.37 -0.93
CA GLY A 182 -1.82 -15.82 -1.89
C GLY A 182 -2.78 -14.78 -1.32
N ASN A 183 -2.54 -14.28 -0.11
CA ASN A 183 -3.39 -13.29 0.58
C ASN A 183 -2.67 -11.99 0.97
N ALA A 184 -1.63 -11.60 0.22
CA ALA A 184 -0.97 -10.32 0.40
C ALA A 184 -1.96 -9.13 0.27
N PHE A 185 -1.63 -8.00 0.88
CA PHE A 185 -2.51 -6.84 1.02
C PHE A 185 -3.07 -6.34 -0.31
N PHE A 186 -2.21 -5.91 -1.23
CA PHE A 186 -2.67 -5.39 -2.52
C PHE A 186 -3.42 -6.43 -3.36
N PRO A 187 -2.94 -7.67 -3.54
CA PRO A 187 -3.69 -8.70 -4.23
C PRO A 187 -5.10 -8.92 -3.70
N CYS A 188 -5.31 -8.90 -2.37
CA CYS A 188 -6.63 -9.06 -1.76
C CYS A 188 -7.60 -7.93 -2.15
N LEU A 189 -7.13 -6.67 -2.15
CA LEU A 189 -7.93 -5.49 -2.49
C LEU A 189 -8.04 -5.23 -4.00
N GLN A 190 -7.28 -5.99 -4.81
CA GLN A 190 -7.21 -5.84 -6.26
C GLN A 190 -7.81 -7.02 -7.04
N GLY A 191 -8.38 -8.01 -6.37
CA GLY A 191 -8.96 -9.19 -7.01
C GLY A 191 -7.91 -10.12 -7.62
N ARG A 192 -6.67 -10.11 -7.13
CA ARG A 192 -5.51 -10.88 -7.62
C ARG A 192 -5.00 -11.90 -6.61
N ALA A 193 -5.61 -11.99 -5.44
CA ALA A 193 -5.29 -13.02 -4.45
C ALA A 193 -5.44 -14.42 -5.04
N LYS A 194 -4.73 -15.38 -4.46
CA LYS A 194 -4.82 -16.81 -4.81
C LYS A 194 -4.85 -17.63 -3.53
N TYR A 195 -5.65 -17.19 -2.57
CA TYR A 195 -5.71 -17.82 -1.27
C TYR A 195 -6.58 -19.06 -1.31
N VAL A 196 -6.01 -20.22 -0.99
CA VAL A 196 -6.71 -21.50 -0.98
C VAL A 196 -7.17 -21.81 0.44
N MET A 197 -8.46 -21.99 0.63
CA MET A 197 -9.04 -22.49 1.87
C MET A 197 -9.57 -23.91 1.65
N LYS A 198 -9.33 -24.78 2.63
CA LYS A 198 -9.82 -26.15 2.65
C LYS A 198 -10.83 -26.32 3.78
N TYR A 199 -12.04 -26.70 3.45
CA TYR A 199 -13.11 -26.98 4.38
C TYR A 199 -13.86 -28.25 3.94
N ASP A 200 -14.02 -29.19 4.85
CA ASP A 200 -14.71 -30.48 4.64
C ASP A 200 -14.25 -31.21 3.35
N GLY A 201 -12.92 -31.23 3.14
CA GLY A 201 -12.31 -31.87 1.95
C GLY A 201 -12.39 -31.06 0.66
N VAL A 202 -13.15 -29.95 0.63
CA VAL A 202 -13.29 -29.06 -0.54
C VAL A 202 -12.27 -27.93 -0.47
N GLU A 203 -11.52 -27.75 -1.53
CA GLU A 203 -10.61 -26.61 -1.70
C GLU A 203 -11.29 -25.50 -2.50
N THR A 204 -11.29 -24.29 -1.94
CA THR A 204 -11.83 -23.09 -2.59
C THR A 204 -10.74 -22.03 -2.70
N THR A 205 -10.52 -21.52 -3.91
CA THR A 205 -9.57 -20.42 -4.13
C THR A 205 -10.29 -19.10 -4.11
N TYR A 206 -9.89 -18.20 -3.23
CA TYR A 206 -10.41 -16.85 -3.10
C TYR A 206 -9.46 -15.86 -3.75
N ARG A 207 -10.02 -14.92 -4.53
CA ARG A 207 -9.26 -13.92 -5.28
C ARG A 207 -9.29 -12.52 -4.70
N GLY A 208 -10.03 -12.31 -3.61
CA GLY A 208 -10.25 -10.96 -3.08
C GLY A 208 -11.23 -10.16 -3.94
N GLY A 209 -11.19 -8.84 -3.81
CA GLY A 209 -12.07 -7.92 -4.53
C GLY A 209 -11.32 -6.89 -5.36
N GLN A 210 -11.73 -6.68 -6.61
CA GLN A 210 -11.26 -5.56 -7.42
C GLN A 210 -11.93 -4.27 -6.93
N ILE A 211 -11.34 -3.60 -5.94
CA ILE A 211 -11.94 -2.49 -5.18
C ILE A 211 -11.15 -1.20 -5.38
N ILE A 212 -9.88 -1.18 -4.96
CA ILE A 212 -9.08 0.06 -4.87
C ILE A 212 -8.63 0.63 -6.22
N GLN A 213 -8.81 -0.11 -7.30
CA GLN A 213 -8.62 0.42 -8.66
C GLN A 213 -9.71 1.43 -9.06
N THR A 214 -10.86 1.41 -8.39
CA THR A 214 -12.02 2.25 -8.74
C THR A 214 -12.58 3.04 -7.56
N ALA A 215 -12.13 2.73 -6.34
CA ALA A 215 -12.49 3.40 -5.09
C ALA A 215 -11.21 3.86 -4.37
N PRO A 216 -11.09 5.13 -3.97
CA PRO A 216 -9.93 5.59 -3.24
C PRO A 216 -9.84 4.94 -1.86
N ILE A 217 -8.60 4.64 -1.43
CA ILE A 217 -8.32 4.13 -0.09
C ILE A 217 -7.79 5.24 0.82
N PHE A 218 -8.34 5.29 2.05
CA PHE A 218 -7.97 6.19 3.12
C PHE A 218 -7.50 5.36 4.32
N PRO A 219 -6.20 5.03 4.40
CA PRO A 219 -5.66 4.22 5.48
C PRO A 219 -5.30 5.06 6.69
N CYS A 220 -5.36 4.48 7.89
CA CYS A 220 -4.76 5.04 9.09
C CYS A 220 -3.60 4.16 9.59
N ILE A 221 -2.78 4.72 10.48
CA ILE A 221 -1.69 4.01 11.13
C ILE A 221 -2.25 3.26 12.34
N GLY A 222 -2.15 1.93 12.30
CA GLY A 222 -2.32 1.06 13.45
C GLY A 222 -0.97 0.74 14.12
N ASN A 223 -0.95 -0.21 15.05
CA ASN A 223 0.29 -0.62 15.68
C ASN A 223 1.18 -1.49 14.76
N HIS A 224 0.61 -2.10 13.73
CA HIS A 224 1.35 -2.88 12.73
C HIS A 224 1.91 -2.02 11.57
N GLU A 225 1.72 -0.72 11.54
CA GLU A 225 2.39 0.21 10.63
C GLU A 225 3.65 0.83 11.25
N VAL A 226 3.95 0.52 12.52
CA VAL A 226 5.12 1.03 13.25
C VAL A 226 6.24 0.00 13.26
N MET A 227 7.43 0.37 12.77
CA MET A 227 8.66 -0.41 12.93
C MET A 227 9.52 0.12 14.09
N GLY A 228 10.40 -0.72 14.57
CA GLY A 228 11.39 -0.38 15.57
C GLY A 228 12.73 0.05 14.99
N ARG A 229 13.81 -0.29 15.70
CA ARG A 229 15.18 0.13 15.34
C ARG A 229 15.70 -0.64 14.15
N PHE A 230 15.96 0.07 13.07
CA PHE A 230 16.48 -0.46 11.83
C PHE A 230 17.83 -1.19 12.03
N ASN A 231 17.91 -2.40 11.51
CA ASN A 231 19.11 -3.22 11.60
C ASN A 231 19.16 -4.28 10.50
N THR A 232 20.23 -4.35 9.74
CA THR A 232 20.41 -5.38 8.70
C THR A 232 20.87 -6.73 9.26
N GLY A 233 21.13 -6.84 10.54
CA GLY A 233 21.56 -8.08 11.20
C GLY A 233 20.46 -8.79 11.98
N LYS A 234 19.30 -8.16 12.18
CA LYS A 234 18.12 -8.72 12.85
C LYS A 234 17.07 -9.13 11.84
N SER A 235 16.24 -10.12 12.18
CA SER A 235 15.02 -10.35 11.41
C SER A 235 14.05 -9.18 11.52
N LEU A 236 13.16 -9.03 10.53
CA LEU A 236 12.16 -7.96 10.54
C LEU A 236 11.20 -8.07 11.73
N ASN A 237 10.93 -9.28 12.22
CA ASN A 237 10.15 -9.51 13.44
C ASN A 237 10.86 -8.98 14.70
N GLU A 238 12.17 -9.17 14.80
CA GLU A 238 12.95 -8.64 15.93
C GLU A 238 12.99 -7.13 15.89
N GLU A 239 13.18 -6.53 14.71
CA GLU A 239 13.15 -5.09 14.51
C GLU A 239 11.77 -4.50 14.87
N PHE A 240 10.68 -5.12 14.42
CA PHE A 240 9.30 -4.74 14.78
C PHE A 240 9.06 -4.77 16.29
N ASN A 241 9.65 -5.70 17.01
CA ASN A 241 9.54 -5.82 18.47
C ASN A 241 10.50 -4.91 19.25
N ASP A 242 11.45 -4.26 18.59
CA ASP A 242 12.50 -3.45 19.23
C ASP A 242 12.19 -1.94 19.11
N THR A 243 10.99 -1.56 19.49
CA THR A 243 10.47 -0.20 19.36
C THR A 243 10.76 0.61 20.61
N ILE A 244 11.37 1.78 20.49
CA ILE A 244 11.52 2.77 21.57
C ILE A 244 11.06 4.16 21.12
N PRO A 245 10.58 5.00 22.04
CA PRO A 245 10.23 6.37 21.73
C PRO A 245 11.41 7.18 21.22
N ARG A 246 11.13 8.18 20.38
CA ARG A 246 12.15 9.03 19.78
C ARG A 246 12.99 9.79 20.80
N HIS A 247 12.37 10.29 21.88
CA HIS A 247 13.11 10.98 22.95
C HIS A 247 14.06 10.04 23.69
N ILE A 248 13.64 8.80 23.96
CA ILE A 248 14.50 7.78 24.57
C ILE A 248 15.70 7.44 23.65
N ALA A 249 15.45 7.30 22.34
CA ALA A 249 16.54 7.07 21.39
C ALA A 249 17.52 8.23 21.36
N ASN A 250 17.02 9.48 21.44
CA ASN A 250 17.87 10.67 21.52
C ASN A 250 18.76 10.65 22.77
N ASP A 251 18.21 10.32 23.93
CA ASP A 251 18.92 10.24 25.20
C ASP A 251 19.98 9.12 25.20
N LEU A 252 19.68 7.98 24.55
CA LEU A 252 20.58 6.84 24.48
C LEU A 252 21.72 7.01 23.47
N TYR A 253 21.46 7.64 22.34
CA TYR A 253 22.40 7.66 21.21
C TYR A 253 22.99 9.04 20.92
N GLY A 254 22.40 10.13 21.44
CA GLY A 254 22.88 11.49 21.22
C GLY A 254 22.91 11.90 19.75
N GLU A 255 21.96 11.40 18.95
CA GLU A 255 21.94 11.59 17.49
C GLU A 255 21.67 13.05 17.11
N LYS A 256 22.39 13.52 16.08
CA LYS A 256 22.31 14.91 15.62
C LYS A 256 21.31 15.12 14.48
N SER A 257 20.97 14.05 13.73
CA SER A 257 20.03 14.13 12.62
C SER A 257 18.72 13.43 12.94
N LEU A 258 17.61 14.01 12.49
CA LEU A 258 16.30 13.40 12.65
C LEU A 258 16.19 12.04 11.95
N GLU A 259 16.85 11.89 10.80
CA GLU A 259 16.84 10.66 10.00
C GLU A 259 17.54 9.52 10.76
N SER A 260 18.76 9.75 11.26
CA SER A 260 19.47 8.77 12.08
C SER A 260 18.69 8.41 13.36
N LEU A 261 18.01 9.40 13.94
CA LEU A 261 17.18 9.18 15.12
C LEU A 261 15.91 8.36 14.80
N LYS A 262 15.32 8.55 13.63
CA LYS A 262 14.21 7.74 13.12
C LYS A 262 14.62 6.26 12.99
N ASP A 263 15.78 5.98 12.44
CA ASP A 263 16.30 4.61 12.31
C ASP A 263 16.54 3.93 13.65
N LYS A 264 16.78 4.69 14.72
CA LYS A 264 17.04 4.19 16.08
C LYS A 264 15.81 4.22 17.02
N SER A 265 14.64 4.51 16.50
CA SER A 265 13.40 4.61 17.26
C SER A 265 12.25 4.04 16.46
N PHE A 266 11.02 4.11 16.99
CA PHE A 266 9.84 3.79 16.18
C PHE A 266 9.78 4.71 14.95
N ASN A 267 9.32 4.17 13.83
CA ASN A 267 9.04 4.94 12.62
C ASN A 267 7.89 4.32 11.82
N THR A 268 7.32 5.13 10.93
CA THR A 268 6.22 4.78 10.03
C THR A 268 6.61 4.99 8.57
N ASP A 269 7.91 5.06 8.29
CA ASP A 269 8.43 5.47 6.98
C ASP A 269 7.93 4.59 5.84
N THR A 270 7.81 3.27 6.05
CA THR A 270 7.27 2.36 5.02
C THR A 270 5.82 2.69 4.67
N PHE A 271 4.96 2.88 5.68
CA PHE A 271 3.57 3.29 5.47
C PHE A 271 3.50 4.65 4.74
N GLU A 272 4.29 5.63 5.17
CA GLU A 272 4.34 6.96 4.57
C GLU A 272 4.89 6.96 3.13
N ASN A 273 5.75 6.00 2.79
CA ASN A 273 6.24 5.81 1.42
C ASN A 273 5.26 5.05 0.52
N ILE A 274 4.43 4.16 1.08
CA ILE A 274 3.43 3.40 0.31
C ILE A 274 2.23 4.27 -0.05
N PHE A 275 1.77 5.12 0.88
CA PHE A 275 0.54 5.88 0.72
C PHE A 275 0.75 7.38 0.50
N SER A 276 -0.10 7.95 -0.36
CA SER A 276 -0.23 9.40 -0.53
C SER A 276 -1.28 9.91 0.45
N LEU A 277 -0.83 10.57 1.49
CA LEU A 277 -1.70 11.13 2.52
C LEU A 277 -1.51 12.64 2.61
N PRO A 278 -2.50 13.37 3.15
CA PRO A 278 -2.29 14.76 3.53
C PRO A 278 -1.10 14.88 4.48
N GLU A 279 -0.32 15.91 4.28
CA GLU A 279 0.81 16.24 5.14
C GLU A 279 0.42 17.44 6.02
N ASP A 280 0.85 17.41 7.29
CA ASP A 280 0.76 18.59 8.14
C ASP A 280 1.83 19.63 7.78
N GLU A 281 1.85 20.77 8.46
CA GLU A 281 2.83 21.84 8.25
C GLU A 281 4.29 21.39 8.45
N THR A 282 4.51 20.26 9.12
CA THR A 282 5.82 19.65 9.35
C THR A 282 6.17 18.54 8.37
N GLY A 283 5.29 18.27 7.38
CA GLY A 283 5.44 17.20 6.40
C GLY A 283 5.10 15.79 6.92
N LYS A 284 4.44 15.69 8.09
CA LYS A 284 4.03 14.40 8.65
C LYS A 284 2.67 13.97 8.12
N LYS A 285 2.50 12.67 7.95
CA LYS A 285 1.30 12.01 7.40
C LYS A 285 0.49 11.20 8.42
N GLY A 286 0.80 11.32 9.70
CA GLY A 286 0.26 10.44 10.75
C GLY A 286 -1.22 10.65 11.06
N TYR A 287 -1.73 11.85 10.86
CA TYR A 287 -3.14 12.18 11.06
C TYR A 287 -3.63 13.13 9.98
N TYR A 288 -4.89 13.04 9.63
CA TYR A 288 -5.47 13.90 8.59
C TYR A 288 -6.99 13.92 8.66
N ALA A 289 -7.59 14.88 7.97
CA ALA A 289 -9.03 14.92 7.79
C ALA A 289 -9.36 15.22 6.33
N VAL A 290 -10.31 14.47 5.78
CA VAL A 290 -10.80 14.67 4.41
C VAL A 290 -12.32 14.70 4.38
N THR A 291 -12.87 15.43 3.42
CA THR A 291 -14.30 15.39 3.11
C THR A 291 -14.51 14.58 1.84
N PHE A 292 -15.40 13.62 1.89
CA PHE A 292 -15.76 12.77 0.76
C PHE A 292 -17.29 12.70 0.63
N GLY A 293 -17.85 13.50 -0.26
CA GLY A 293 -19.29 13.76 -0.29
C GLY A 293 -19.76 14.43 1.02
N ASP A 294 -20.76 13.85 1.66
CA ASP A 294 -21.29 14.32 2.95
C ASP A 294 -20.53 13.75 4.15
N VAL A 295 -19.52 12.91 3.92
CA VAL A 295 -18.76 12.28 5.02
C VAL A 295 -17.50 13.07 5.31
N ARG A 296 -17.33 13.49 6.56
CA ARG A 296 -16.06 14.01 7.09
C ARG A 296 -15.33 12.90 7.80
N LEU A 297 -14.26 12.38 7.18
CA LEU A 297 -13.35 11.40 7.79
C LEU A 297 -12.27 12.15 8.57
N ILE A 298 -12.14 11.82 9.87
CA ILE A 298 -11.05 12.29 10.72
C ILE A 298 -10.24 11.07 11.11
N VAL A 299 -8.98 11.05 10.69
CA VAL A 299 -8.01 9.98 10.97
C VAL A 299 -7.06 10.48 12.03
N LEU A 300 -6.99 9.75 13.15
CA LEU A 300 -6.11 10.06 14.26
C LEU A 300 -4.96 9.06 14.30
N TYR A 301 -3.78 9.56 14.61
CA TYR A 301 -2.61 8.74 14.90
C TYR A 301 -2.43 8.66 16.41
N VAL A 302 -2.92 7.58 17.00
CA VAL A 302 -2.86 7.37 18.46
C VAL A 302 -1.74 6.41 18.88
N THR A 303 -1.16 5.65 17.94
CA THR A 303 -0.07 4.71 18.19
C THR A 303 1.27 5.45 18.13
N ASN A 304 1.59 6.20 19.17
CA ASN A 304 2.89 6.87 19.29
C ASN A 304 4.02 5.92 19.63
N MET A 305 3.67 4.82 20.28
CA MET A 305 4.63 3.85 20.80
C MET A 305 3.94 2.51 20.98
N TRP A 306 4.55 1.50 20.44
CA TRP A 306 4.07 0.14 20.50
C TRP A 306 5.16 -0.75 21.11
N ARG A 307 4.79 -1.54 22.13
CA ARG A 307 5.68 -2.48 22.82
C ARG A 307 6.89 -1.87 23.56
N TYR A 308 6.80 -0.63 24.01
CA TYR A 308 7.82 -0.10 24.89
C TYR A 308 7.74 -0.78 26.27
N ASN A 309 8.77 -1.51 26.63
CA ASN A 309 8.95 -2.03 27.99
C ASN A 309 9.78 -1.03 28.78
N ASN A 310 9.25 -0.54 29.89
CA ASN A 310 9.98 0.24 30.90
C ASN A 310 10.95 -0.69 31.65
N THR A 311 12.06 -1.09 31.04
CA THR A 311 13.15 -1.80 31.71
C THR A 311 14.40 -0.93 31.72
#